data_41f46b9924371252e09ee492786034f9
#
_entry.id   41f46b9924371252e09ee492786034f9
#
_cell.length_a   1.000
_cell.length_b   1.000
_cell.length_c   1.000
_cell.angle_alpha   90.00
_cell.angle_beta   90.00
_cell.angle_gamma   90.00
#
_symmetry.space_group_name_H-M   'P 1'
#
loop_
_entity.id
_entity.type
_entity.pdbx_description
1 polymer ?
#
loop_
_entity_poly.entity_id
_entity_poly.type
_entity_poly.pdbx_seq_one_letter_code
_entity_poly.pdbx_strand_id
1 'polypeptide(L)'
;MLSRTAPEVPPQIETERLLIRCPQPGDGRALYNAIVQSQEHLSAWLSWADWPNITPRRAEASILRNRDRYLKAEDMTMLIFLQQTGELIGGSGLHNPDWKVPKFEIGYWQHVAHGGHGYMTEAVNAIAAMAFTRLGAKRLQLECYPHNKRSIGVAQRCGFQLEARLANYRRHHQTHELHDWLIFARLPA
;
A
#
# COMPACT_ATOMS: atom_id res chain seq x y z
N MET A 1 22.82 -19.21 15.65
CA MET A 1 21.64 -18.60 15.04
C MET A 1 22.14 -17.69 13.92
N LEU A 2 21.94 -18.08 12.66
CA LEU A 2 22.29 -17.21 11.53
C LEU A 2 21.33 -16.02 11.52
N SER A 3 21.84 -14.84 11.82
CA SER A 3 21.15 -13.57 11.57
C SER A 3 20.89 -13.49 10.06
N ARG A 4 19.68 -13.80 9.62
CA ARG A 4 19.28 -13.55 8.25
C ARG A 4 19.20 -12.04 8.09
N THR A 5 20.18 -11.43 7.47
CA THR A 5 20.05 -10.07 6.96
C THR A 5 18.83 -10.01 6.05
N ALA A 6 17.99 -9.00 6.22
CA ALA A 6 16.87 -8.79 5.33
C ALA A 6 17.37 -8.81 3.87
N PRO A 7 16.67 -9.49 2.94
CA PRO A 7 17.08 -9.50 1.55
C PRO A 7 17.01 -8.07 0.97
N GLU A 8 17.83 -7.81 -0.03
CA GLU A 8 17.78 -6.55 -0.75
C GLU A 8 16.41 -6.40 -1.45
N VAL A 9 15.70 -5.32 -1.12
CA VAL A 9 14.40 -5.02 -1.70
C VAL A 9 14.62 -4.27 -3.01
N PRO A 10 14.09 -4.76 -4.16
CA PRO A 10 14.22 -4.06 -5.44
C PRO A 10 13.69 -2.63 -5.35
N PRO A 11 14.43 -1.60 -5.77
CA PRO A 11 14.02 -0.21 -5.59
C PRO A 11 12.84 0.21 -6.45
N GLN A 12 12.55 -0.55 -7.51
CA GLN A 12 11.45 -0.31 -8.43
C GLN A 12 10.93 -1.60 -9.10
N ILE A 13 9.71 -1.53 -9.56
CA ILE A 13 9.02 -2.52 -10.38
C ILE A 13 8.38 -1.78 -11.55
N GLU A 14 8.57 -2.28 -12.75
CA GLU A 14 7.91 -1.78 -13.95
C GLU A 14 6.86 -2.80 -14.42
N THR A 15 5.72 -2.30 -14.85
CA THR A 15 4.64 -3.08 -15.46
C THR A 15 4.31 -2.50 -16.83
N GLU A 16 3.29 -2.95 -17.51
CA GLU A 16 2.88 -2.39 -18.80
C GLU A 16 2.56 -0.88 -18.73
N ARG A 17 1.94 -0.43 -17.61
CA ARG A 17 1.44 0.94 -17.49
C ARG A 17 2.03 1.72 -16.33
N LEU A 18 2.70 1.04 -15.38
CA LEU A 18 3.07 1.62 -14.09
C LEU A 18 4.57 1.53 -13.83
N LEU A 19 5.11 2.60 -13.26
CA LEU A 19 6.35 2.59 -12.52
C LEU A 19 6.02 2.63 -11.02
N ILE A 20 6.37 1.56 -10.31
CA ILE A 20 6.13 1.40 -8.87
C ILE A 20 7.49 1.42 -8.20
N ARG A 21 7.77 2.42 -7.35
CA ARG A 21 9.12 2.58 -6.83
C ARG A 21 9.19 3.09 -5.39
N CYS A 22 10.33 2.84 -4.77
CA CYS A 22 10.72 3.48 -3.53
C CYS A 22 10.57 5.01 -3.63
N PRO A 23 10.04 5.69 -2.59
CA PRO A 23 9.98 7.14 -2.55
C PRO A 23 11.37 7.77 -2.74
N GLN A 24 11.42 8.90 -3.46
CA GLN A 24 12.67 9.64 -3.71
C GLN A 24 12.54 11.09 -3.21
N PRO A 25 13.65 11.71 -2.77
CA PRO A 25 13.64 13.13 -2.45
C PRO A 25 13.07 13.95 -3.61
N GLY A 26 12.14 14.85 -3.31
CA GLY A 26 11.42 15.66 -4.30
C GLY A 26 10.01 15.14 -4.66
N ASP A 27 9.66 13.91 -4.31
CA ASP A 27 8.30 13.37 -4.56
C ASP A 27 7.20 14.03 -3.70
N GLY A 28 7.59 14.78 -2.67
CA GLY A 28 6.64 15.33 -1.70
C GLY A 28 5.60 16.27 -2.29
N ARG A 29 5.93 17.00 -3.35
CA ARG A 29 4.97 17.88 -4.03
C ARG A 29 3.91 17.05 -4.77
N ALA A 30 4.33 16.02 -5.49
CA ALA A 30 3.42 15.11 -6.18
C ALA A 30 2.51 14.38 -5.19
N LEU A 31 3.08 13.88 -4.09
CA LEU A 31 2.33 13.23 -3.01
C LEU A 31 1.31 14.17 -2.37
N TYR A 32 1.70 15.40 -2.06
CA TYR A 32 0.82 16.43 -1.51
C TYR A 32 -0.39 16.67 -2.43
N ASN A 33 -0.13 16.92 -3.72
CA ASN A 33 -1.18 17.21 -4.69
C ASN A 33 -2.17 16.03 -4.82
N ALA A 34 -1.65 14.80 -4.93
CA ALA A 34 -2.48 13.60 -5.05
C ALA A 34 -3.36 13.36 -3.80
N ILE A 35 -2.82 13.58 -2.59
CA ILE A 35 -3.59 13.43 -1.34
C ILE A 35 -4.67 14.51 -1.24
N VAL A 36 -4.34 15.78 -1.48
CA VAL A 36 -5.30 16.89 -1.36
C VAL A 36 -6.46 16.71 -2.35
N GLN A 37 -6.17 16.34 -3.59
CA GLN A 37 -7.21 16.10 -4.61
C GLN A 37 -8.08 14.88 -4.30
N SER A 38 -7.59 13.96 -3.46
CA SER A 38 -8.29 12.72 -3.11
C SER A 38 -8.76 12.68 -1.66
N GLN A 39 -8.62 13.78 -0.91
CA GLN A 39 -8.79 13.80 0.54
C GLN A 39 -10.14 13.27 0.99
N GLU A 40 -11.24 13.76 0.43
CA GLU A 40 -12.60 13.30 0.76
C GLU A 40 -12.77 11.79 0.53
N HIS A 41 -12.24 11.29 -0.60
CA HIS A 41 -12.29 9.87 -0.93
C HIS A 41 -11.43 9.01 0.00
N LEU A 42 -10.22 9.46 0.34
CA LEU A 42 -9.27 8.71 1.14
C LEU A 42 -9.61 8.73 2.63
N SER A 43 -10.08 9.87 3.15
CA SER A 43 -10.40 10.03 4.57
C SER A 43 -11.55 9.13 5.03
N ALA A 44 -12.42 8.69 4.12
CA ALA A 44 -13.44 7.70 4.44
C ALA A 44 -12.88 6.32 4.85
N TRP A 45 -11.60 6.02 4.52
CA TRP A 45 -11.00 4.70 4.71
C TRP A 45 -9.69 4.71 5.48
N LEU A 46 -8.96 5.82 5.40
CA LEU A 46 -7.57 5.92 5.84
C LEU A 46 -7.42 7.07 6.83
N SER A 47 -7.20 6.73 8.09
CA SER A 47 -7.07 7.73 9.17
C SER A 47 -5.95 8.74 8.95
N TRP A 48 -4.87 8.34 8.25
CA TRP A 48 -3.78 9.26 7.93
C TRP A 48 -4.14 10.28 6.84
N ALA A 49 -5.18 10.03 6.03
CA ALA A 49 -5.67 10.97 5.01
C ALA A 49 -6.56 12.08 5.60
N ASP A 50 -7.01 11.91 6.83
CA ASP A 50 -7.79 12.91 7.59
C ASP A 50 -6.90 13.99 8.23
N TRP A 51 -5.73 14.22 7.68
CA TRP A 51 -4.76 15.19 8.16
C TRP A 51 -5.21 16.62 7.82
N PRO A 52 -5.75 17.40 8.77
CA PRO A 52 -6.26 18.72 8.51
C PRO A 52 -5.16 19.74 8.12
N ASN A 53 -3.90 19.33 8.19
CA ASN A 53 -2.74 20.21 7.99
C ASN A 53 -1.64 19.56 7.15
N ILE A 54 -1.98 18.77 6.12
CA ILE A 54 -0.96 18.32 5.18
C ILE A 54 -0.39 19.56 4.44
N THR A 55 0.91 19.62 4.35
CA THR A 55 1.64 20.65 3.59
C THR A 55 2.67 19.98 2.69
N PRO A 56 3.14 20.65 1.61
CA PRO A 56 4.21 20.10 0.80
C PRO A 56 5.46 19.71 1.61
N ARG A 57 5.81 20.50 2.63
CA ARG A 57 6.93 20.21 3.54
C ARG A 57 6.71 18.93 4.36
N ARG A 58 5.50 18.72 4.87
CA ARG A 58 5.16 17.51 5.62
C ARG A 58 5.12 16.28 4.71
N ALA A 59 4.62 16.44 3.50
CA ALA A 59 4.64 15.37 2.50
C ALA A 59 6.09 14.98 2.16
N GLU A 60 6.98 15.94 1.91
CA GLU A 60 8.40 15.67 1.68
C GLU A 60 9.07 14.99 2.88
N ALA A 61 8.80 15.44 4.09
CA ALA A 61 9.31 14.77 5.30
C ALA A 61 8.81 13.31 5.41
N SER A 62 7.59 13.02 4.96
CA SER A 62 7.05 11.65 4.87
C SER A 62 7.79 10.82 3.81
N ILE A 63 8.07 11.39 2.64
CA ILE A 63 8.86 10.77 1.59
C ILE A 63 10.23 10.34 2.11
N LEU A 64 10.96 11.25 2.75
CA LEU A 64 12.30 10.95 3.27
C LEU A 64 12.27 9.87 4.34
N ARG A 65 11.31 9.93 5.26
CA ARG A 65 11.12 8.90 6.30
C ARG A 65 10.77 7.54 5.71
N ASN A 66 9.83 7.49 4.75
CA ASN A 66 9.44 6.23 4.12
C ASN A 66 10.56 5.63 3.27
N ARG A 67 11.37 6.48 2.62
CA ARG A 67 12.59 6.05 1.93
C ARG A 67 13.59 5.40 2.90
N ASP A 68 13.87 6.04 4.03
CA ASP A 68 14.79 5.49 5.04
C ASP A 68 14.32 4.12 5.54
N ARG A 69 13.04 3.98 5.87
CA ARG A 69 12.44 2.70 6.28
C ARG A 69 12.48 1.65 5.17
N TYR A 70 12.25 2.06 3.92
CA TYR A 70 12.36 1.17 2.76
C TYR A 70 13.77 0.57 2.63
N LEU A 71 14.79 1.43 2.67
CA LEU A 71 16.19 1.02 2.55
C LEU A 71 16.65 0.10 3.70
N LYS A 72 16.00 0.20 4.85
CA LYS A 72 16.23 -0.67 6.01
C LYS A 72 15.35 -1.93 6.01
N ALA A 73 14.48 -2.11 5.02
CA ALA A 73 13.48 -3.16 4.94
C ALA A 73 12.57 -3.25 6.19
N GLU A 74 12.31 -2.11 6.84
CA GLU A 74 11.43 -1.96 8.00
C GLU A 74 9.97 -1.69 7.59
N ASP A 75 9.77 -1.08 6.42
CA ASP A 75 8.49 -0.82 5.79
C ASP A 75 8.74 -0.43 4.34
N MET A 76 8.25 -1.20 3.41
CA MET A 76 8.52 -1.01 1.99
C MET A 76 7.37 -0.24 1.31
N THR A 77 7.10 0.98 1.78
CA THR A 77 6.19 1.90 1.08
C THR A 77 6.70 2.23 -0.32
N MET A 78 5.85 2.10 -1.33
CA MET A 78 6.14 2.40 -2.73
C MET A 78 5.13 3.42 -3.29
N LEU A 79 5.60 4.29 -4.18
CA LEU A 79 4.75 5.21 -4.95
C LEU A 79 4.48 4.62 -6.33
N ILE A 80 3.29 4.88 -6.85
CA ILE A 80 2.79 4.36 -8.13
C ILE A 80 2.62 5.51 -9.10
N PHE A 81 3.36 5.46 -10.21
CA PHE A 81 3.31 6.47 -11.27
C PHE A 81 2.82 5.85 -12.58
N LEU A 82 2.08 6.62 -13.37
CA LEU A 82 1.84 6.26 -14.77
C LEU A 82 3.13 6.41 -15.57
N GLN A 83 3.55 5.38 -16.30
CA GLN A 83 4.75 5.45 -17.15
C GLN A 83 4.62 6.51 -18.24
N GLN A 84 3.44 6.64 -18.82
CA GLN A 84 3.18 7.54 -19.94
C GLN A 84 3.33 9.01 -19.58
N THR A 85 2.90 9.42 -18.37
CA THR A 85 2.82 10.83 -17.98
C THR A 85 3.77 11.20 -16.83
N GLY A 86 4.28 10.21 -16.10
CA GLY A 86 5.03 10.43 -14.86
C GLY A 86 4.14 10.90 -13.69
N GLU A 87 2.82 10.87 -13.83
CA GLU A 87 1.88 11.30 -12.80
C GLU A 87 1.81 10.31 -11.65
N LEU A 88 1.87 10.79 -10.42
CA LEU A 88 1.64 9.99 -9.21
C LEU A 88 0.16 9.68 -9.05
N ILE A 89 -0.21 8.42 -9.16
CA ILE A 89 -1.61 7.95 -9.12
C ILE A 89 -1.98 7.18 -7.86
N GLY A 90 -1.03 6.95 -6.96
CA GLY A 90 -1.31 6.22 -5.72
C GLY A 90 -0.05 5.75 -5.02
N GLY A 91 -0.25 4.93 -4.02
CA GLY A 91 0.80 4.25 -3.30
C GLY A 91 0.36 2.88 -2.82
N SER A 92 1.33 2.00 -2.66
CA SER A 92 1.16 0.67 -2.10
C SER A 92 2.44 0.28 -1.37
N GLY A 93 2.56 -0.96 -0.93
CA GLY A 93 3.79 -1.43 -0.30
C GLY A 93 3.59 -2.70 0.48
N LEU A 94 4.70 -3.14 1.07
CA LEU A 94 4.76 -4.27 1.99
C LEU A 94 5.07 -3.73 3.38
N HIS A 95 4.10 -3.86 4.27
CA HIS A 95 4.12 -3.32 5.61
C HIS A 95 4.25 -4.44 6.65
N ASN A 96 4.60 -4.06 7.88
CA ASN A 96 4.69 -4.98 9.01
C ASN A 96 5.49 -6.26 8.70
N PRO A 97 6.72 -6.16 8.16
CA PRO A 97 7.50 -7.31 7.75
C PRO A 97 7.85 -8.20 8.95
N ASP A 98 7.53 -9.48 8.86
CA ASP A 98 8.06 -10.50 9.76
C ASP A 98 9.04 -11.38 8.96
N TRP A 99 10.31 -11.10 9.09
CA TRP A 99 11.38 -11.82 8.37
C TRP A 99 11.66 -13.22 8.91
N LYS A 100 11.17 -13.57 10.11
CA LYS A 100 11.30 -14.91 10.67
C LYS A 100 10.34 -15.90 9.99
N VAL A 101 9.12 -15.44 9.76
CA VAL A 101 8.11 -16.13 8.95
C VAL A 101 7.79 -15.17 7.80
N PRO A 102 8.52 -15.21 6.65
CA PRO A 102 8.43 -14.18 5.64
C PRO A 102 6.98 -13.88 5.24
N LYS A 103 6.38 -12.92 5.94
CA LYS A 103 5.00 -12.47 5.74
C LYS A 103 4.94 -10.95 5.79
N PHE A 104 4.02 -10.39 5.01
CA PHE A 104 3.85 -8.95 4.87
C PHE A 104 2.37 -8.61 4.78
N GLU A 105 2.03 -7.41 5.22
CA GLU A 105 0.74 -6.79 4.93
C GLU A 105 0.89 -5.92 3.68
N ILE A 106 -0.03 -6.05 2.72
CA ILE A 106 -0.07 -5.20 1.54
C ILE A 106 -1.21 -4.19 1.70
N GLY A 107 -0.84 -2.92 1.74
CA GLY A 107 -1.76 -1.79 1.80
C GLY A 107 -1.66 -0.95 0.54
N TYR A 108 -2.70 -0.16 0.25
CA TYR A 108 -2.68 0.77 -0.90
C TYR A 108 -3.69 1.90 -0.75
N TRP A 109 -3.44 2.93 -1.51
CA TRP A 109 -4.38 4.03 -1.77
C TRP A 109 -4.27 4.46 -3.23
N GLN A 110 -5.32 5.07 -3.77
CA GLN A 110 -5.35 5.50 -5.17
C GLN A 110 -5.92 6.91 -5.28
N HIS A 111 -5.31 7.70 -6.14
CA HIS A 111 -5.82 9.02 -6.52
C HIS A 111 -7.22 8.87 -7.12
N VAL A 112 -8.15 9.73 -6.68
CA VAL A 112 -9.58 9.61 -7.00
C VAL A 112 -9.85 9.61 -8.50
N ALA A 113 -9.13 10.43 -9.28
CA ALA A 113 -9.30 10.55 -10.73
C ALA A 113 -8.88 9.30 -11.52
N HIS A 114 -8.08 8.42 -10.92
CA HIS A 114 -7.55 7.21 -11.58
C HIS A 114 -8.27 5.92 -11.18
N GLY A 115 -9.40 6.04 -10.48
CA GLY A 115 -10.23 4.90 -10.10
C GLY A 115 -10.87 4.20 -11.31
N GLY A 116 -11.05 2.86 -11.24
CA GLY A 116 -11.74 2.08 -12.27
C GLY A 116 -10.91 1.61 -13.46
N HIS A 117 -9.66 2.04 -13.60
CA HIS A 117 -8.77 1.68 -14.73
C HIS A 117 -7.95 0.40 -14.52
N GLY A 118 -8.12 -0.28 -13.38
CA GLY A 118 -7.38 -1.50 -13.06
C GLY A 118 -5.94 -1.28 -12.54
N TYR A 119 -5.47 -0.06 -12.46
CA TYR A 119 -4.09 0.26 -12.04
C TYR A 119 -3.73 -0.32 -10.66
N MET A 120 -4.64 -0.24 -9.68
CA MET A 120 -4.33 -0.80 -8.37
C MET A 120 -4.24 -2.34 -8.39
N THR A 121 -5.06 -3.01 -9.20
CA THR A 121 -4.95 -4.47 -9.40
C THR A 121 -3.62 -4.84 -10.03
N GLU A 122 -3.17 -4.08 -11.04
CA GLU A 122 -1.86 -4.26 -11.69
C GLU A 122 -0.71 -4.06 -10.70
N ALA A 123 -0.75 -2.96 -9.92
CA ALA A 123 0.28 -2.65 -8.93
C ALA A 123 0.37 -3.72 -7.82
N VAL A 124 -0.76 -4.12 -7.24
CA VAL A 124 -0.81 -5.12 -6.17
C VAL A 124 -0.31 -6.48 -6.67
N ASN A 125 -0.65 -6.89 -7.90
CA ASN A 125 -0.12 -8.12 -8.47
C ASN A 125 1.39 -8.07 -8.70
N ALA A 126 1.92 -6.94 -9.18
CA ALA A 126 3.35 -6.77 -9.41
C ALA A 126 4.14 -6.79 -8.08
N ILE A 127 3.63 -6.09 -7.05
CA ILE A 127 4.24 -6.10 -5.71
C ILE A 127 4.16 -7.50 -5.08
N ALA A 128 3.03 -8.20 -5.22
CA ALA A 128 2.89 -9.56 -4.72
C ALA A 128 3.85 -10.53 -5.42
N ALA A 129 4.00 -10.44 -6.73
CA ALA A 129 4.96 -11.24 -7.50
C ALA A 129 6.40 -10.99 -7.00
N MET A 130 6.79 -9.73 -6.83
CA MET A 130 8.09 -9.35 -6.27
C MET A 130 8.28 -9.91 -4.85
N ALA A 131 7.29 -9.80 -3.99
CA ALA A 131 7.35 -10.31 -2.62
C ALA A 131 7.56 -11.84 -2.60
N PHE A 132 6.85 -12.60 -3.42
CA PHE A 132 6.99 -14.06 -3.48
C PHE A 132 8.32 -14.49 -4.11
N THR A 133 8.72 -13.88 -5.23
CA THR A 133 9.87 -14.35 -6.02
C THR A 133 11.20 -13.81 -5.53
N ARG A 134 11.25 -12.56 -5.01
CA ARG A 134 12.50 -11.89 -4.62
C ARG A 134 12.71 -11.86 -3.12
N LEU A 135 11.64 -11.70 -2.33
CA LEU A 135 11.74 -11.63 -0.87
C LEU A 135 11.41 -12.97 -0.19
N GLY A 136 10.96 -13.97 -0.95
CA GLY A 136 10.62 -15.29 -0.44
C GLY A 136 9.40 -15.30 0.48
N ALA A 137 8.48 -14.35 0.29
CA ALA A 137 7.26 -14.27 1.07
C ALA A 137 6.52 -15.62 1.09
N LYS A 138 6.02 -15.98 2.26
CA LYS A 138 5.19 -17.17 2.45
C LYS A 138 3.72 -16.81 2.62
N ARG A 139 3.44 -15.54 2.88
CA ARG A 139 2.10 -15.01 3.07
C ARG A 139 2.08 -13.52 2.78
N LEU A 140 1.08 -13.09 2.04
CA LEU A 140 0.66 -11.70 1.96
C LEU A 140 -0.74 -11.57 2.58
N GLN A 141 -0.93 -10.53 3.38
CA GLN A 141 -2.20 -10.21 4.01
C GLN A 141 -2.70 -8.86 3.51
N LEU A 142 -4.00 -8.74 3.30
CA LEU A 142 -4.67 -7.49 2.95
C LEU A 142 -5.87 -7.33 3.86
N GLU A 143 -6.07 -6.14 4.38
CA GLU A 143 -7.12 -5.86 5.33
C GLU A 143 -8.00 -4.70 4.85
N CYS A 144 -9.32 -4.78 5.11
CA CYS A 144 -10.22 -3.68 4.81
C CYS A 144 -11.55 -3.75 5.56
N TYR A 145 -12.26 -2.63 5.55
CA TYR A 145 -13.65 -2.58 6.01
C TYR A 145 -14.59 -3.42 5.12
N PRO A 146 -15.61 -4.10 5.67
CA PRO A 146 -16.57 -4.92 4.89
C PRO A 146 -17.36 -4.14 3.84
N HIS A 147 -17.54 -2.85 4.03
CA HIS A 147 -18.26 -1.97 3.10
C HIS A 147 -17.34 -1.30 2.06
N ASN A 148 -16.02 -1.48 2.14
CA ASN A 148 -15.08 -1.01 1.13
C ASN A 148 -15.06 -1.96 -0.09
N LYS A 149 -16.13 -1.90 -0.91
CA LYS A 149 -16.32 -2.76 -2.08
C LYS A 149 -15.16 -2.67 -3.07
N ARG A 150 -14.53 -1.48 -3.21
CA ARG A 150 -13.39 -1.28 -4.12
C ARG A 150 -12.17 -2.08 -3.65
N SER A 151 -11.85 -2.01 -2.36
CA SER A 151 -10.73 -2.76 -1.79
C SER A 151 -10.95 -4.28 -1.86
N ILE A 152 -12.16 -4.75 -1.52
CA ILE A 152 -12.56 -6.16 -1.66
C ILE A 152 -12.37 -6.63 -3.11
N GLY A 153 -12.82 -5.84 -4.09
CA GLY A 153 -12.68 -6.18 -5.50
C GLY A 153 -11.22 -6.26 -5.96
N VAL A 154 -10.34 -5.39 -5.45
CA VAL A 154 -8.88 -5.49 -5.73
C VAL A 154 -8.33 -6.78 -5.11
N ALA A 155 -8.62 -7.06 -3.84
CA ALA A 155 -8.15 -8.28 -3.17
C ALA A 155 -8.54 -9.54 -3.97
N GLN A 156 -9.80 -9.66 -4.36
CA GLN A 156 -10.32 -10.80 -5.11
C GLN A 156 -9.65 -10.96 -6.49
N ARG A 157 -9.52 -9.86 -7.25
CA ARG A 157 -8.86 -9.90 -8.58
C ARG A 157 -7.37 -10.22 -8.48
N CYS A 158 -6.73 -9.90 -7.35
CA CYS A 158 -5.34 -10.26 -7.08
C CYS A 158 -5.17 -11.65 -6.46
N GLY A 159 -6.23 -12.47 -6.39
CA GLY A 159 -6.16 -13.85 -5.90
C GLY A 159 -6.06 -13.98 -4.38
N PHE A 160 -6.35 -12.92 -3.62
CA PHE A 160 -6.48 -13.02 -2.18
C PHE A 160 -7.81 -13.68 -1.81
N GLN A 161 -7.77 -14.61 -0.87
CA GLN A 161 -8.94 -15.31 -0.32
C GLN A 161 -9.34 -14.67 1.01
N LEU A 162 -10.65 -14.50 1.24
CA LEU A 162 -11.15 -14.08 2.55
C LEU A 162 -10.85 -15.19 3.57
N GLU A 163 -10.09 -14.87 4.59
CA GLU A 163 -9.67 -15.81 5.63
C GLU A 163 -10.43 -15.59 6.93
N ALA A 164 -10.73 -14.33 7.27
CA ALA A 164 -11.45 -14.00 8.48
C ALA A 164 -12.30 -12.72 8.35
N ARG A 165 -13.38 -12.69 9.14
CA ARG A 165 -14.14 -11.49 9.48
C ARG A 165 -14.14 -11.34 10.99
N LEU A 166 -13.49 -10.30 11.48
CA LEU A 166 -13.37 -10.02 12.90
C LEU A 166 -14.47 -9.02 13.30
N ALA A 167 -15.38 -9.45 14.18
CA ALA A 167 -16.49 -8.60 14.60
C ALA A 167 -16.01 -7.49 15.54
N ASN A 168 -16.50 -6.26 15.36
CA ASN A 168 -16.21 -5.10 16.21
C ASN A 168 -14.70 -4.86 16.43
N TYR A 169 -13.88 -5.12 15.42
CA TYR A 169 -12.44 -5.17 15.56
C TYR A 169 -11.77 -3.81 15.52
N ARG A 170 -12.31 -2.87 14.74
CA ARG A 170 -11.76 -1.52 14.62
C ARG A 170 -12.78 -0.44 14.93
N ARG A 171 -12.30 0.61 15.60
CA ARG A 171 -13.06 1.84 15.76
C ARG A 171 -12.80 2.74 14.54
N HIS A 172 -13.88 3.17 13.89
CA HIS A 172 -13.77 4.10 12.77
C HIS A 172 -13.24 5.46 13.28
N HIS A 173 -12.24 6.01 12.60
CA HIS A 173 -11.52 7.19 13.08
C HIS A 173 -12.37 8.46 13.10
N GLN A 174 -13.38 8.58 12.23
CA GLN A 174 -14.30 9.74 12.17
C GLN A 174 -15.56 9.52 12.98
N THR A 175 -16.27 8.41 12.80
CA THR A 175 -17.56 8.16 13.45
C THR A 175 -17.45 7.58 14.86
N HIS A 176 -16.25 7.07 15.21
CA HIS A 176 -15.99 6.34 16.46
C HIS A 176 -16.81 5.07 16.67
N GLU A 177 -17.56 4.64 15.68
CA GLU A 177 -18.32 3.38 15.71
C GLU A 177 -17.38 2.17 15.59
N LEU A 178 -17.80 1.06 16.17
CA LEU A 178 -17.09 -0.21 16.01
C LEU A 178 -17.51 -0.87 14.71
N HIS A 179 -16.52 -1.28 13.94
CA HIS A 179 -16.70 -1.95 12.67
C HIS A 179 -16.00 -3.31 12.64
N ASP A 180 -16.60 -4.23 11.91
CA ASP A 180 -15.95 -5.47 11.55
C ASP A 180 -14.75 -5.18 10.62
N TRP A 181 -13.85 -6.15 10.56
CA TRP A 181 -12.65 -6.08 9.76
C TRP A 181 -12.46 -7.35 8.96
N LEU A 182 -12.20 -7.23 7.67
CA LEU A 182 -11.94 -8.36 6.80
C LEU A 182 -10.44 -8.58 6.67
N ILE A 183 -10.02 -9.82 6.78
CA ILE A 183 -8.65 -10.27 6.54
C ILE A 183 -8.67 -11.18 5.31
N PHE A 184 -7.91 -10.78 4.31
CA PHE A 184 -7.65 -11.57 3.11
C PHE A 184 -6.20 -12.04 3.12
N ALA A 185 -5.96 -13.24 2.62
CA ALA A 185 -4.61 -13.79 2.49
C ALA A 185 -4.36 -14.31 1.08
N ARG A 186 -3.09 -14.21 0.64
CA ARG A 186 -2.57 -14.86 -0.56
C ARG A 186 -1.27 -15.57 -0.22
N LEU A 187 -1.17 -16.84 -0.62
CA LEU A 187 0.01 -17.68 -0.48
C LEU A 187 0.74 -17.78 -1.83
N PRO A 188 2.04 -18.12 -1.84
CA PRO A 188 2.72 -18.45 -3.09
C PRO A 188 2.06 -19.67 -3.75
N ALA A 189 2.10 -19.73 -5.08
CA ALA A 189 1.62 -20.88 -5.87
C ALA A 189 2.53 -22.09 -5.66
#